data_c2429be300ea15f8ee0f0d97efd96bd2
#
_entry.id   c2429be300ea15f8ee0f0d97efd96bd2
#
_cell.length_a   1.000
_cell.length_b   1.000
_cell.length_c   1.000
_cell.angle_alpha   90.00
_cell.angle_beta   90.00
_cell.angle_gamma   90.00
#
_symmetry.space_group_name_H-M   'P 1'
#
loop_
_entity.id
_entity.type
_entity.pdbx_description
1 polymer ?
#
loop_
_entity_poly.entity_id
_entity_poly.type
_entity_poly.pdbx_seq_one_letter_code
_entity_poly.pdbx_strand_id
1 'polypeptide(L)'
;MNTLFIHPFFPQKSLFKAYDIRGDVTLFTNDFVWSLARVFAEVFVYAHQTAKTPTLAVNKPTVVIGYDARHQSQEIAKYMAYACQQAGLVVQWLGLTTTPMMAFMAQQFSGNGLMVTASHSQKHINGIKWLINHESPSGDDVQQLYEALIGYKAIVPDDGLIDAIRQTTYTTPKDFFATYIQAIEQAFTHINQAKLTQTTYFHAPQQIVIDCMHGATSDFAEALFSQLGYCCIMLNASPDGNFPQGNPDPTQSNRLTQLAQTVK
;
A
#
# COMPACT_ATOMS: atom_id res chain seq x y z
N MET A 1 12.39 -36.08 -8.00
CA MET A 1 12.60 -35.39 -6.71
C MET A 1 13.43 -34.18 -6.99
N ASN A 2 12.79 -33.00 -7.14
CA ASN A 2 13.53 -31.76 -7.31
C ASN A 2 14.14 -31.39 -5.96
N THR A 3 15.45 -31.46 -5.88
CA THR A 3 16.22 -30.97 -4.75
C THR A 3 16.05 -29.45 -4.71
N LEU A 4 15.18 -28.97 -3.86
CA LEU A 4 15.07 -27.55 -3.53
C LEU A 4 16.43 -27.13 -2.95
N PHE A 5 17.19 -26.33 -3.70
CA PHE A 5 18.42 -25.74 -3.21
C PHE A 5 18.07 -24.74 -2.12
N ILE A 6 18.41 -25.06 -0.89
CA ILE A 6 18.31 -24.14 0.24
C ILE A 6 19.58 -23.30 0.25
N HIS A 7 19.51 -22.06 -0.24
CA HIS A 7 20.58 -21.08 -0.04
C HIS A 7 20.42 -20.42 1.33
N PRO A 8 21.53 -20.23 2.07
CA PRO A 8 21.50 -19.42 3.27
C PRO A 8 21.21 -17.97 2.84
N PHE A 9 19.98 -17.56 3.05
CA PHE A 9 19.54 -16.21 2.77
C PHE A 9 19.76 -15.35 4.01
N PHE A 10 20.50 -14.25 3.85
CA PHE A 10 20.69 -13.26 4.92
C PHE A 10 19.99 -11.96 4.54
N PRO A 11 18.75 -11.73 5.00
CA PRO A 11 18.09 -10.47 4.77
C PRO A 11 18.91 -9.34 5.40
N GLN A 12 19.09 -8.26 4.65
CA GLN A 12 19.82 -7.11 5.18
C GLN A 12 19.00 -6.43 6.27
N LYS A 13 19.49 -6.48 7.51
CA LYS A 13 18.83 -5.84 8.67
C LYS A 13 18.51 -4.36 8.43
N SER A 14 19.33 -3.69 7.63
CA SER A 14 19.15 -2.28 7.26
C SER A 14 17.85 -1.97 6.54
N LEU A 15 17.18 -2.96 5.95
CA LEU A 15 15.85 -2.79 5.33
C LEU A 15 14.74 -2.65 6.37
N PHE A 16 14.89 -3.25 7.54
CA PHE A 16 13.91 -3.27 8.61
C PHE A 16 14.05 -2.00 9.45
N LYS A 17 13.13 -1.04 9.25
CA LYS A 17 13.14 0.27 9.91
C LYS A 17 12.32 0.22 11.20
N ALA A 18 12.02 1.37 11.79
CA ALA A 18 11.29 1.46 13.05
C ALA A 18 9.83 0.98 12.95
N TYR A 19 9.20 1.06 11.76
CA TYR A 19 7.77 0.75 11.57
C TYR A 19 7.43 0.26 10.14
N ASP A 20 8.42 0.00 9.32
CA ASP A 20 8.23 -0.54 7.95
C ASP A 20 9.53 -1.24 7.45
N ILE A 21 9.42 -1.87 6.28
CA ILE A 21 10.57 -2.34 5.51
C ILE A 21 10.81 -1.30 4.41
N ARG A 22 12.05 -0.81 4.29
CA ARG A 22 12.40 0.20 3.28
C ARG A 22 13.87 0.18 2.92
N GLY A 23 14.17 0.23 1.63
CA GLY A 23 15.54 0.30 1.13
C GLY A 23 15.62 0.38 -0.37
N ASP A 24 16.85 0.32 -0.88
CA ASP A 24 17.08 0.30 -2.32
C ASP A 24 16.34 -0.86 -2.99
N VAL A 25 15.70 -0.57 -4.11
CA VAL A 25 14.86 -1.54 -4.81
C VAL A 25 15.64 -2.76 -5.32
N THR A 26 16.94 -2.61 -5.56
CA THR A 26 17.82 -3.72 -5.95
C THR A 26 17.99 -4.78 -4.86
N LEU A 27 17.68 -4.46 -3.62
CA LEU A 27 17.70 -5.39 -2.49
C LEU A 27 16.42 -6.23 -2.39
N PHE A 28 15.38 -5.88 -3.13
CA PHE A 28 14.14 -6.66 -3.21
C PHE A 28 14.25 -7.74 -4.29
N THR A 29 15.24 -8.63 -4.12
CA THR A 29 15.42 -9.78 -5.01
C THR A 29 14.25 -10.76 -4.92
N ASN A 30 14.05 -11.59 -5.93
CA ASN A 30 12.97 -12.60 -5.94
C ASN A 30 13.01 -13.50 -4.70
N ASP A 31 14.21 -13.93 -4.28
CA ASP A 31 14.40 -14.78 -3.10
C ASP A 31 13.98 -14.07 -1.81
N PHE A 32 14.38 -12.82 -1.65
CA PHE A 32 14.00 -11.99 -0.50
C PHE A 32 12.50 -11.78 -0.47
N VAL A 33 11.94 -11.30 -1.58
CA VAL A 33 10.51 -10.99 -1.67
C VAL A 33 9.65 -12.23 -1.46
N TRP A 34 10.04 -13.38 -2.04
CA TRP A 34 9.31 -14.63 -1.85
C TRP A 34 9.36 -15.14 -0.41
N SER A 35 10.55 -15.15 0.20
CA SER A 35 10.70 -15.56 1.60
C SER A 35 9.88 -14.65 2.53
N LEU A 36 9.96 -13.34 2.32
CA LEU A 36 9.20 -12.36 3.10
C LEU A 36 7.68 -12.53 2.91
N ALA A 37 7.23 -12.76 1.68
CA ALA A 37 5.83 -12.99 1.37
C ALA A 37 5.27 -14.21 2.11
N ARG A 38 6.02 -15.27 2.19
CA ARG A 38 5.64 -16.48 2.94
C ARG A 38 5.58 -16.24 4.44
N VAL A 39 6.55 -15.52 5.00
CA VAL A 39 6.51 -15.16 6.42
C VAL A 39 5.30 -14.29 6.73
N PHE A 40 4.99 -13.29 5.90
CA PHE A 40 3.76 -12.50 6.05
C PHE A 40 2.49 -13.35 5.97
N ALA A 41 2.43 -14.29 5.04
CA ALA A 41 1.28 -15.19 4.93
C ALA A 41 1.05 -16.00 6.22
N GLU A 42 2.12 -16.54 6.82
CA GLU A 42 2.05 -17.26 8.12
C GLU A 42 1.62 -16.31 9.25
N VAL A 43 2.16 -15.10 9.31
CA VAL A 43 1.80 -14.08 10.30
C VAL A 43 0.30 -13.74 10.21
N PHE A 44 -0.24 -13.55 9.02
CA PHE A 44 -1.67 -13.26 8.85
C PHE A 44 -2.58 -14.43 9.17
N VAL A 45 -2.17 -15.67 8.86
CA VAL A 45 -2.90 -16.88 9.29
C VAL A 45 -2.93 -16.94 10.80
N TYR A 46 -1.79 -16.76 11.46
CA TYR A 46 -1.70 -16.79 12.92
C TYR A 46 -2.52 -15.65 13.56
N ALA A 47 -2.44 -14.44 13.04
CA ALA A 47 -3.22 -13.30 13.52
C ALA A 47 -4.73 -13.57 13.47
N HIS A 48 -5.20 -14.19 12.38
CA HIS A 48 -6.61 -14.57 12.26
C HIS A 48 -7.02 -15.64 13.29
N GLN A 49 -6.17 -16.63 13.54
CA GLN A 49 -6.44 -17.70 14.52
C GLN A 49 -6.46 -17.20 15.98
N THR A 50 -5.70 -16.16 16.26
CA THR A 50 -5.55 -15.60 17.62
C THR A 50 -6.38 -14.34 17.87
N ALA A 51 -7.12 -13.86 16.88
CA ALA A 51 -7.97 -12.69 17.01
C ALA A 51 -9.03 -12.87 18.10
N LYS A 52 -9.04 -11.97 19.08
CA LYS A 52 -9.97 -12.02 20.24
C LYS A 52 -11.42 -11.75 19.86
N THR A 53 -11.66 -11.13 18.74
CA THR A 53 -13.01 -10.79 18.23
C THR A 53 -13.11 -11.29 16.80
N PRO A 54 -13.82 -12.39 16.54
CA PRO A 54 -14.14 -12.76 15.16
C PRO A 54 -14.96 -11.61 14.57
N THR A 55 -14.47 -10.97 13.55
CA THR A 55 -15.27 -10.01 12.78
C THR A 55 -16.44 -10.82 12.18
N LEU A 56 -17.65 -10.59 12.65
CA LEU A 56 -18.87 -11.38 12.36
C LEU A 56 -19.20 -11.50 10.86
N ALA A 57 -18.51 -10.76 9.99
CA ALA A 57 -18.79 -10.70 8.56
C ALA A 57 -17.87 -11.56 7.68
N VAL A 58 -16.76 -12.12 8.18
CA VAL A 58 -15.78 -12.79 7.31
C VAL A 58 -15.40 -14.16 7.86
N ASN A 59 -16.01 -15.20 7.28
CA ASN A 59 -15.72 -16.62 7.61
C ASN A 59 -14.33 -17.10 7.15
N LYS A 60 -13.54 -16.26 6.46
CA LYS A 60 -12.23 -16.62 5.94
C LYS A 60 -11.20 -15.54 6.27
N PRO A 61 -9.97 -15.93 6.64
CA PRO A 61 -8.89 -14.98 6.87
C PRO A 61 -8.63 -14.16 5.60
N THR A 62 -8.73 -12.84 5.71
CA THR A 62 -8.63 -11.93 4.55
C THR A 62 -7.47 -10.96 4.76
N VAL A 63 -6.73 -10.71 3.70
CA VAL A 63 -5.69 -9.66 3.64
C VAL A 63 -5.96 -8.73 2.48
N VAL A 64 -5.81 -7.44 2.72
CA VAL A 64 -5.94 -6.38 1.72
C VAL A 64 -4.55 -6.03 1.19
N ILE A 65 -4.34 -6.01 -0.13
CA ILE A 65 -3.03 -5.76 -0.73
C ILE A 65 -3.13 -4.68 -1.79
N GLY A 66 -2.26 -3.67 -1.67
CA GLY A 66 -2.12 -2.60 -2.65
C GLY A 66 -0.66 -2.22 -2.89
N TYR A 67 -0.43 -1.38 -3.89
CA TYR A 67 0.91 -0.90 -4.25
C TYR A 67 0.85 0.53 -4.80
N ASP A 68 2.00 1.23 -4.75
CA ASP A 68 2.15 2.57 -5.32
C ASP A 68 2.69 2.52 -6.76
N ALA A 69 2.88 3.71 -7.36
CA ALA A 69 3.31 3.83 -8.76
C ALA A 69 4.80 3.48 -9.01
N ARG A 70 5.59 3.13 -7.99
CA ARG A 70 7.02 2.83 -8.15
C ARG A 70 7.26 1.59 -9.00
N HIS A 71 8.38 1.58 -9.69
CA HIS A 71 8.83 0.37 -10.37
C HIS A 71 8.93 -0.81 -9.37
N GLN A 72 8.59 -2.01 -9.84
CA GLN A 72 8.54 -3.25 -9.08
C GLN A 72 7.50 -3.32 -7.96
N SER A 73 6.82 -2.21 -7.55
CA SER A 73 5.81 -2.26 -6.50
C SER A 73 4.71 -3.26 -6.81
N GLN A 74 4.22 -3.28 -8.04
CA GLN A 74 3.20 -4.24 -8.47
C GLN A 74 3.71 -5.69 -8.42
N GLU A 75 4.94 -5.94 -8.87
CA GLU A 75 5.52 -7.28 -8.84
C GLU A 75 5.70 -7.78 -7.41
N ILE A 76 6.28 -6.96 -6.53
CA ILE A 76 6.42 -7.28 -5.10
C ILE A 76 5.04 -7.59 -4.48
N ALA A 77 4.02 -6.78 -4.77
CA ALA A 77 2.66 -7.01 -4.29
C ALA A 77 2.07 -8.33 -4.79
N LYS A 78 2.38 -8.74 -6.03
CA LYS A 78 1.97 -10.05 -6.57
C LYS A 78 2.60 -11.21 -5.81
N TYR A 79 3.88 -11.13 -5.44
CA TYR A 79 4.50 -12.16 -4.59
C TYR A 79 3.78 -12.30 -3.25
N MET A 80 3.45 -11.16 -2.61
CA MET A 80 2.72 -11.14 -1.34
C MET A 80 1.33 -11.77 -1.50
N ALA A 81 0.59 -11.38 -2.55
CA ALA A 81 -0.74 -11.90 -2.82
C ALA A 81 -0.73 -13.40 -3.11
N TYR A 82 0.22 -13.87 -3.91
CA TYR A 82 0.34 -15.28 -4.26
C TYR A 82 0.66 -16.14 -3.04
N ALA A 83 1.62 -15.72 -2.20
CA ALA A 83 1.94 -16.45 -0.98
C ALA A 83 0.75 -16.51 0.00
N CYS A 84 0.03 -15.41 0.16
CA CYS A 84 -1.19 -15.35 0.98
C CYS A 84 -2.26 -16.32 0.47
N GLN A 85 -2.50 -16.37 -0.84
CA GLN A 85 -3.46 -17.32 -1.44
C GLN A 85 -3.03 -18.77 -1.23
N GLN A 86 -1.73 -19.09 -1.40
CA GLN A 86 -1.19 -20.43 -1.14
C GLN A 86 -1.36 -20.86 0.33
N ALA A 87 -1.36 -19.90 1.26
CA ALA A 87 -1.62 -20.13 2.69
C ALA A 87 -3.12 -20.18 3.05
N GLY A 88 -4.02 -20.08 2.07
CA GLY A 88 -5.47 -20.16 2.26
C GLY A 88 -6.14 -18.84 2.65
N LEU A 89 -5.43 -17.71 2.59
CA LEU A 89 -6.02 -16.38 2.81
C LEU A 89 -6.82 -15.93 1.57
N VAL A 90 -7.88 -15.20 1.82
CA VAL A 90 -8.59 -14.45 0.77
C VAL A 90 -7.83 -13.14 0.54
N VAL A 91 -7.39 -12.89 -0.67
CA VAL A 91 -6.73 -11.66 -1.06
C VAL A 91 -7.73 -10.67 -1.63
N GLN A 92 -7.86 -9.50 -1.01
CA GLN A 92 -8.55 -8.34 -1.55
C GLN A 92 -7.51 -7.45 -2.24
N TRP A 93 -7.43 -7.54 -3.55
CA TRP A 93 -6.46 -6.80 -4.35
C TRP A 93 -6.97 -5.42 -4.70
N LEU A 94 -6.30 -4.37 -4.21
CA LEU A 94 -6.68 -2.99 -4.49
C LEU A 94 -6.00 -2.41 -5.75
N GLY A 95 -4.94 -3.05 -6.22
CA GLY A 95 -4.17 -2.48 -7.32
C GLY A 95 -3.37 -1.25 -6.90
N LEU A 96 -3.24 -0.30 -7.83
CA LEU A 96 -2.61 1.00 -7.57
C LEU A 96 -3.45 1.78 -6.56
N THR A 97 -2.87 2.09 -5.41
CA THR A 97 -3.61 2.70 -4.29
C THR A 97 -2.68 3.43 -3.33
N THR A 98 -3.22 3.97 -2.25
CA THR A 98 -2.47 4.63 -1.18
C THR A 98 -2.58 3.87 0.15
N THR A 99 -1.64 4.13 1.06
CA THR A 99 -1.67 3.52 2.41
C THR A 99 -2.97 3.81 3.17
N PRO A 100 -3.54 5.03 3.18
CA PRO A 100 -4.84 5.28 3.84
C PRO A 100 -5.99 4.48 3.23
N MET A 101 -6.01 4.30 1.91
CA MET A 101 -7.05 3.50 1.25
C MET A 101 -6.93 2.02 1.59
N MET A 102 -5.70 1.49 1.62
CA MET A 102 -5.43 0.12 2.06
C MET A 102 -5.88 -0.07 3.51
N ALA A 103 -5.54 0.86 4.40
CA ALA A 103 -5.93 0.79 5.81
C ALA A 103 -7.45 0.86 6.00
N PHE A 104 -8.14 1.75 5.27
CA PHE A 104 -9.59 1.84 5.28
C PHE A 104 -10.24 0.53 4.84
N MET A 105 -9.76 -0.05 3.75
CA MET A 105 -10.31 -1.32 3.27
C MET A 105 -9.99 -2.49 4.19
N ALA A 106 -8.80 -2.52 4.82
CA ALA A 106 -8.47 -3.55 5.79
C ALA A 106 -9.45 -3.56 6.98
N GLN A 107 -9.94 -2.40 7.40
CA GLN A 107 -10.96 -2.28 8.47
C GLN A 107 -12.30 -2.92 8.10
N GLN A 108 -12.63 -3.00 6.81
CA GLN A 108 -13.87 -3.65 6.35
C GLN A 108 -13.81 -5.19 6.41
N PHE A 109 -12.62 -5.75 6.65
CA PHE A 109 -12.34 -7.18 6.70
C PHE A 109 -11.68 -7.57 8.03
N SER A 110 -10.59 -8.32 7.97
CA SER A 110 -9.90 -8.85 9.16
C SER A 110 -8.90 -7.85 9.78
N GLY A 111 -8.82 -6.61 9.31
CA GLY A 111 -7.83 -5.64 9.78
C GLY A 111 -6.40 -5.92 9.32
N ASN A 112 -6.21 -6.86 8.39
CA ASN A 112 -4.90 -7.21 7.86
C ASN A 112 -4.68 -6.57 6.49
N GLY A 113 -3.55 -5.93 6.30
CA GLY A 113 -3.24 -5.25 5.04
C GLY A 113 -1.75 -5.17 4.75
N LEU A 114 -1.40 -5.16 3.47
CA LEU A 114 -0.06 -4.93 2.94
C LEU A 114 -0.10 -3.80 1.91
N MET A 115 0.83 -2.88 2.01
CA MET A 115 1.04 -1.79 1.06
C MET A 115 2.48 -1.75 0.60
N VAL A 116 2.71 -2.02 -0.67
CA VAL A 116 4.05 -1.90 -1.26
C VAL A 116 4.27 -0.46 -1.66
N THR A 117 5.10 0.24 -0.89
CA THR A 117 5.39 1.67 -1.05
C THR A 117 6.60 2.08 -0.22
N ALA A 118 7.32 3.09 -0.70
CA ALA A 118 8.31 3.80 0.09
C ALA A 118 7.87 5.25 0.40
N SER A 119 6.55 5.56 0.33
CA SER A 119 6.02 6.89 0.60
C SER A 119 6.67 7.95 -0.32
N HIS A 120 7.15 9.05 0.23
CA HIS A 120 7.84 10.14 -0.48
C HIS A 120 9.36 9.94 -0.63
N SER A 121 9.88 8.75 -0.37
CA SER A 121 11.31 8.45 -0.57
C SER A 121 11.73 8.58 -2.04
N GLN A 122 13.04 8.65 -2.28
CA GLN A 122 13.61 8.71 -3.62
C GLN A 122 13.10 7.56 -4.50
N LYS A 123 13.06 7.76 -5.82
CA LYS A 123 12.42 6.85 -6.78
C LYS A 123 13.02 5.44 -6.82
N HIS A 124 14.31 5.28 -6.47
CA HIS A 124 14.99 3.99 -6.40
C HIS A 124 14.78 3.24 -5.08
N ILE A 125 14.06 3.83 -4.14
CA ILE A 125 13.71 3.20 -2.86
C ILE A 125 12.34 2.54 -3.00
N ASN A 126 12.20 1.33 -2.46
CA ASN A 126 10.91 0.68 -2.29
C ASN A 126 10.73 0.22 -0.83
N GLY A 127 9.54 -0.27 -0.50
CA GLY A 127 9.27 -0.69 0.86
C GLY A 127 7.92 -1.40 1.01
N ILE A 128 7.66 -1.86 2.22
CA ILE A 128 6.43 -2.56 2.58
C ILE A 128 5.96 -2.03 3.92
N LYS A 129 4.70 -1.59 3.96
CA LYS A 129 3.94 -1.26 5.16
C LYS A 129 2.87 -2.32 5.36
N TRP A 130 2.48 -2.56 6.60
CA TRP A 130 1.44 -3.54 6.90
C TRP A 130 0.59 -3.16 8.10
N LEU A 131 -0.54 -3.82 8.19
CA LEU A 131 -1.43 -3.82 9.35
C LEU A 131 -1.69 -5.25 9.76
N ILE A 132 -1.74 -5.51 11.06
CA ILE A 132 -2.18 -6.76 11.64
C ILE A 132 -3.27 -6.44 12.66
N ASN A 133 -4.46 -7.03 12.48
CA ASN A 133 -5.60 -6.78 13.37
C ASN A 133 -5.87 -5.28 13.60
N HIS A 134 -5.86 -4.47 12.53
CA HIS A 134 -6.07 -3.02 12.49
C HIS A 134 -4.89 -2.17 13.02
N GLU A 135 -3.83 -2.77 13.51
CA GLU A 135 -2.69 -2.06 14.10
C GLU A 135 -1.49 -2.01 13.17
N SER A 136 -0.81 -0.86 13.16
CA SER A 136 0.49 -0.71 12.50
C SER A 136 1.59 -1.34 13.35
N PRO A 137 2.66 -1.88 12.74
CA PRO A 137 3.73 -2.52 13.49
C PRO A 137 4.48 -1.51 14.37
N SER A 138 4.83 -1.96 15.56
CA SER A 138 5.85 -1.36 16.42
C SER A 138 7.26 -1.74 15.96
N GLY A 139 8.29 -1.14 16.58
CA GLY A 139 9.67 -1.55 16.33
C GLY A 139 9.94 -3.01 16.72
N ASP A 140 9.29 -3.50 17.76
CA ASP A 140 9.40 -4.89 18.20
C ASP A 140 8.76 -5.85 17.19
N ASP A 141 7.63 -5.50 16.61
CA ASP A 141 6.98 -6.30 15.57
C ASP A 141 7.85 -6.39 14.31
N VAL A 142 8.50 -5.29 13.94
CA VAL A 142 9.46 -5.28 12.81
C VAL A 142 10.66 -6.18 13.11
N GLN A 143 11.17 -6.14 14.35
CA GLN A 143 12.28 -6.99 14.76
C GLN A 143 11.87 -8.47 14.79
N GLN A 144 10.70 -8.81 15.30
CA GLN A 144 10.16 -10.18 15.28
C GLN A 144 9.98 -10.71 13.86
N LEU A 145 9.48 -9.88 12.94
CA LEU A 145 9.38 -10.25 11.51
C LEU A 145 10.75 -10.54 10.91
N TYR A 146 11.77 -9.73 11.23
CA TYR A 146 13.15 -9.98 10.79
C TYR A 146 13.69 -11.30 11.34
N GLU A 147 13.49 -11.59 12.62
CA GLU A 147 13.92 -12.84 13.27
C GLU A 147 13.21 -14.06 12.69
N ALA A 148 11.90 -13.94 12.43
CA ALA A 148 11.14 -14.98 11.75
C ALA A 148 11.72 -15.28 10.35
N LEU A 149 12.09 -14.23 9.61
CA LEU A 149 12.66 -14.37 8.28
C LEU A 149 14.06 -15.01 8.31
N ILE A 150 14.90 -14.68 9.29
CA ILE A 150 16.21 -15.35 9.48
C ILE A 150 16.03 -16.84 9.82
N GLY A 151 15.08 -17.16 10.68
CA GLY A 151 14.76 -18.55 11.05
C GLY A 151 14.09 -19.34 9.92
N TYR A 152 13.60 -18.63 8.92
CA TYR A 152 12.90 -19.23 7.80
C TYR A 152 13.89 -19.90 6.84
N LYS A 153 13.66 -21.17 6.50
CA LYS A 153 14.44 -21.81 5.44
C LYS A 153 14.04 -21.21 4.11
N ALA A 154 14.86 -20.28 3.61
CA ALA A 154 14.62 -19.63 2.33
C ALA A 154 14.44 -20.67 1.23
N ILE A 155 13.31 -20.57 0.54
CA ILE A 155 13.04 -21.34 -0.66
C ILE A 155 13.28 -20.38 -1.82
N VAL A 156 14.33 -20.64 -2.59
CA VAL A 156 14.58 -19.90 -3.83
C VAL A 156 13.46 -20.26 -4.82
N PRO A 157 12.68 -19.28 -5.29
CA PRO A 157 11.66 -19.55 -6.29
C PRO A 157 12.35 -19.93 -7.60
N ASP A 158 11.91 -21.05 -8.20
CA ASP A 158 12.34 -21.42 -9.54
C ASP A 158 11.66 -20.53 -10.60
N ASP A 159 12.13 -20.60 -11.83
CA ASP A 159 11.58 -19.80 -12.93
C ASP A 159 10.10 -20.09 -13.16
N GLY A 160 9.67 -21.34 -12.99
CA GLY A 160 8.27 -21.74 -13.12
C GLY A 160 7.37 -21.06 -12.10
N LEU A 161 7.80 -20.97 -10.85
CA LEU A 161 7.07 -20.26 -9.80
C LEU A 161 7.06 -18.74 -10.06
N ILE A 162 8.19 -18.17 -10.46
CA ILE A 162 8.28 -16.74 -10.79
C ILE A 162 7.31 -16.41 -11.92
N ASP A 163 7.28 -17.21 -12.97
CA ASP A 163 6.36 -17.03 -14.10
C ASP A 163 4.90 -17.19 -13.67
N ALA A 164 4.57 -18.16 -12.83
CA ALA A 164 3.23 -18.34 -12.29
C ALA A 164 2.76 -17.11 -11.50
N ILE A 165 3.63 -16.53 -10.65
CA ILE A 165 3.34 -15.31 -9.89
C ILE A 165 3.09 -14.13 -10.84
N ARG A 166 3.96 -13.93 -11.83
CA ARG A 166 3.85 -12.82 -12.79
C ARG A 166 2.60 -12.91 -13.65
N GLN A 167 2.22 -14.11 -14.07
CA GLN A 167 1.04 -14.36 -14.91
C GLN A 167 -0.27 -14.32 -14.13
N THR A 168 -0.22 -14.45 -12.79
CA THR A 168 -1.43 -14.36 -11.97
C THR A 168 -2.03 -12.97 -12.08
N THR A 169 -3.32 -12.92 -12.44
CA THR A 169 -4.10 -11.69 -12.53
C THR A 169 -4.99 -11.53 -11.31
N TYR A 170 -5.02 -10.30 -10.80
CA TYR A 170 -5.89 -9.90 -9.70
C TYR A 170 -6.84 -8.81 -10.18
N THR A 171 -8.04 -8.83 -9.68
CA THR A 171 -9.07 -7.84 -10.03
C THR A 171 -9.35 -6.93 -8.85
N THR A 172 -9.25 -5.63 -9.06
CA THR A 172 -9.68 -4.63 -8.07
C THR A 172 -11.21 -4.62 -8.00
N PRO A 173 -11.82 -4.63 -6.81
CA PRO A 173 -13.25 -4.49 -6.66
C PRO A 173 -13.74 -3.18 -7.29
N LYS A 174 -14.79 -3.26 -8.13
CA LYS A 174 -15.28 -2.11 -8.92
C LYS A 174 -15.67 -0.90 -8.06
N ASP A 175 -16.20 -1.15 -6.88
CA ASP A 175 -16.74 -0.12 -6.00
C ASP A 175 -15.73 0.38 -4.94
N PHE A 176 -14.48 -0.06 -5.02
CA PHE A 176 -13.47 0.27 -4.01
C PHE A 176 -13.26 1.78 -3.86
N PHE A 177 -12.98 2.48 -4.95
CA PHE A 177 -12.76 3.93 -4.92
C PHE A 177 -14.02 4.67 -4.49
N ALA A 178 -15.18 4.29 -5.01
CA ALA A 178 -16.47 4.89 -4.65
C ALA A 178 -16.76 4.74 -3.15
N THR A 179 -16.52 3.57 -2.58
CA THR A 179 -16.70 3.30 -1.14
C THR A 179 -15.79 4.19 -0.29
N TYR A 180 -14.53 4.34 -0.68
CA TYR A 180 -13.59 5.20 0.03
C TYR A 180 -13.95 6.68 -0.07
N ILE A 181 -14.28 7.17 -1.27
CA ILE A 181 -14.70 8.55 -1.51
C ILE A 181 -15.96 8.87 -0.71
N GLN A 182 -16.96 7.99 -0.71
CA GLN A 182 -18.20 8.17 0.05
C GLN A 182 -17.94 8.26 1.57
N ALA A 183 -17.04 7.43 2.09
CA ALA A 183 -16.68 7.50 3.51
C ALA A 183 -16.02 8.84 3.87
N ILE A 184 -15.13 9.37 3.01
CA ILE A 184 -14.52 10.69 3.22
C ILE A 184 -15.57 11.80 3.12
N GLU A 185 -16.47 11.75 2.13
CA GLU A 185 -17.54 12.73 1.98
C GLU A 185 -18.44 12.79 3.22
N GLN A 186 -18.84 11.64 3.75
CA GLN A 186 -19.60 11.55 4.99
C GLN A 186 -18.87 12.18 6.18
N ALA A 187 -17.58 11.85 6.35
CA ALA A 187 -16.76 12.42 7.41
C ALA A 187 -16.61 13.95 7.24
N PHE A 188 -16.35 14.42 6.02
CA PHE A 188 -16.22 15.84 5.68
C PHE A 188 -17.54 16.60 5.96
N THR A 189 -18.68 16.05 5.55
CA THR A 189 -19.99 16.61 5.80
C THR A 189 -20.28 16.72 7.29
N HIS A 190 -19.98 15.68 8.05
CA HIS A 190 -20.16 15.67 9.50
C HIS A 190 -19.30 16.74 10.21
N ILE A 191 -18.04 16.87 9.82
CA ILE A 191 -17.12 17.91 10.35
C ILE A 191 -17.65 19.32 10.03
N ASN A 192 -18.14 19.54 8.80
CA ASN A 192 -18.67 20.82 8.38
C ASN A 192 -19.99 21.17 9.08
N GLN A 193 -20.88 20.24 9.28
CA GLN A 193 -22.10 20.45 10.07
C GLN A 193 -21.78 20.89 11.51
N ALA A 194 -20.79 20.28 12.13
CA ALA A 194 -20.33 20.68 13.46
C ALA A 194 -19.70 22.10 13.50
N LYS A 195 -19.13 22.58 12.38
CA LYS A 195 -18.55 23.92 12.25
C LYS A 195 -19.53 24.99 11.78
N LEU A 196 -20.61 24.62 11.08
CA LEU A 196 -21.62 25.55 10.53
C LEU A 196 -22.40 26.33 11.61
N THR A 197 -22.27 25.96 12.88
CA THR A 197 -22.76 26.78 14.00
C THR A 197 -21.93 28.04 14.26
N GLN A 198 -20.78 28.23 13.60
CA GLN A 198 -19.85 29.34 13.89
C GLN A 198 -19.37 30.17 12.70
N THR A 199 -19.41 29.74 11.43
CA THR A 199 -18.92 30.58 10.30
C THR A 199 -19.46 30.13 8.93
N THR A 200 -20.06 31.06 8.21
CA THR A 200 -20.51 31.00 6.81
C THR A 200 -19.34 31.14 5.83
N TYR A 201 -18.54 30.11 5.57
CA TYR A 201 -17.34 30.26 4.73
C TYR A 201 -17.28 29.48 3.42
N PHE A 202 -18.33 28.84 2.92
CA PHE A 202 -18.25 28.17 1.61
C PHE A 202 -19.53 28.34 0.78
N HIS A 203 -19.57 29.41 -0.03
CA HIS A 203 -20.70 29.67 -0.95
C HIS A 203 -20.34 29.63 -2.45
N ALA A 204 -19.11 29.32 -2.83
CA ALA A 204 -18.72 29.13 -4.22
C ALA A 204 -17.83 27.89 -4.36
N PRO A 205 -17.89 27.16 -5.47
CA PRO A 205 -16.95 26.08 -5.75
C PRO A 205 -15.55 26.67 -5.76
N GLN A 206 -14.72 26.29 -4.78
CA GLN A 206 -13.34 26.74 -4.72
C GLN A 206 -12.51 25.98 -5.73
N GLN A 207 -11.71 26.71 -6.50
CA GLN A 207 -10.72 26.09 -7.36
C GLN A 207 -9.51 25.68 -6.54
N ILE A 208 -9.06 24.43 -6.74
CA ILE A 208 -7.84 23.91 -6.11
C ILE A 208 -6.91 23.34 -7.18
N VAL A 209 -5.61 23.43 -6.92
CA VAL A 209 -4.59 22.81 -7.77
C VAL A 209 -4.00 21.63 -7.02
N ILE A 210 -3.99 20.46 -7.66
CA ILE A 210 -3.50 19.22 -7.08
C ILE A 210 -2.35 18.70 -7.91
N ASP A 211 -1.15 18.64 -7.33
CA ASP A 211 0.00 17.96 -7.94
C ASP A 211 0.11 16.53 -7.41
N CYS A 212 -0.24 15.56 -8.23
CA CYS A 212 -0.16 14.14 -7.90
C CYS A 212 1.27 13.58 -7.94
N MET A 213 2.24 14.36 -8.42
CA MET A 213 3.65 13.95 -8.52
C MET A 213 3.84 12.58 -9.21
N HIS A 214 2.98 12.24 -10.17
CA HIS A 214 2.94 10.92 -10.82
C HIS A 214 2.75 9.73 -9.84
N GLY A 215 2.20 9.99 -8.67
CA GLY A 215 2.03 9.01 -7.60
C GLY A 215 0.69 8.26 -7.66
N ALA A 216 0.43 7.49 -6.63
CA ALA A 216 -0.76 6.62 -6.53
C ALA A 216 -2.08 7.38 -6.34
N THR A 217 -2.05 8.70 -6.08
CA THR A 217 -3.26 9.53 -5.97
C THR A 217 -3.84 9.94 -7.32
N SER A 218 -3.11 9.74 -8.41
CA SER A 218 -3.46 10.22 -9.76
C SER A 218 -4.84 9.75 -10.22
N ASP A 219 -5.21 8.51 -9.90
CA ASP A 219 -6.44 7.90 -10.42
C ASP A 219 -7.71 8.30 -9.64
N PHE A 220 -7.58 8.89 -8.45
CA PHE A 220 -8.76 9.17 -7.63
C PHE A 220 -8.84 10.58 -7.05
N ALA A 221 -7.75 11.35 -7.05
CA ALA A 221 -7.73 12.65 -6.39
C ALA A 221 -8.76 13.62 -6.98
N GLU A 222 -8.87 13.69 -8.30
CA GLU A 222 -9.87 14.53 -8.97
C GLU A 222 -11.29 14.13 -8.57
N ALA A 223 -11.62 12.84 -8.62
CA ALA A 223 -12.94 12.34 -8.27
C ALA A 223 -13.29 12.66 -6.81
N LEU A 224 -12.33 12.44 -5.88
CA LEU A 224 -12.51 12.76 -4.47
C LEU A 224 -12.82 14.24 -4.23
N PHE A 225 -11.96 15.12 -4.72
CA PHE A 225 -12.10 16.54 -4.45
C PHE A 225 -13.30 17.17 -5.20
N SER A 226 -13.63 16.67 -6.40
CA SER A 226 -14.85 17.07 -7.11
C SER A 226 -16.11 16.68 -6.35
N GLN A 227 -16.13 15.48 -5.75
CA GLN A 227 -17.25 15.03 -4.89
C GLN A 227 -17.39 15.91 -3.63
N LEU A 228 -16.29 16.46 -3.13
CA LEU A 228 -16.30 17.42 -2.01
C LEU A 228 -16.67 18.85 -2.44
N GLY A 229 -16.99 19.08 -3.72
CA GLY A 229 -17.46 20.36 -4.24
C GLY A 229 -16.35 21.30 -4.74
N TYR A 230 -15.14 20.80 -4.96
CA TYR A 230 -14.03 21.62 -5.49
C TYR A 230 -13.92 21.51 -7.02
N CYS A 231 -13.49 22.61 -7.66
CA CYS A 231 -13.05 22.61 -9.06
C CYS A 231 -11.56 22.30 -9.12
N CYS A 232 -11.16 21.15 -9.69
CA CYS A 232 -9.79 20.68 -9.66
C CYS A 232 -8.99 21.07 -10.90
N ILE A 233 -7.77 21.58 -10.71
CA ILE A 233 -6.72 21.62 -11.74
C ILE A 233 -5.70 20.56 -11.36
N MET A 234 -5.56 19.56 -12.23
CA MET A 234 -4.69 18.41 -11.97
C MET A 234 -3.32 18.60 -12.62
N LEU A 235 -2.25 18.42 -11.84
CA LEU A 235 -0.87 18.40 -12.32
C LEU A 235 -0.27 17.01 -12.11
N ASN A 236 0.54 16.56 -13.07
CA ASN A 236 1.27 15.29 -12.97
C ASN A 236 0.37 14.11 -12.56
N ALA A 237 -0.86 14.08 -13.08
CA ALA A 237 -1.93 13.16 -12.70
C ALA A 237 -1.94 11.86 -13.50
N SER A 238 -0.82 11.43 -14.02
CA SER A 238 -0.63 10.10 -14.63
C SER A 238 0.39 9.32 -13.83
N PRO A 239 0.04 8.15 -13.27
CA PRO A 239 0.98 7.35 -12.49
C PRO A 239 2.20 6.97 -13.34
N ASP A 240 3.41 7.26 -12.86
CA ASP A 240 4.65 6.92 -13.56
C ASP A 240 5.79 6.66 -12.56
N GLY A 241 6.26 5.41 -12.47
CA GLY A 241 7.35 5.02 -11.59
C GLY A 241 8.72 5.65 -11.93
N ASN A 242 8.86 6.29 -13.09
CA ASN A 242 10.06 7.06 -13.42
C ASN A 242 10.09 8.42 -12.72
N PHE A 243 8.95 8.91 -12.25
CA PHE A 243 8.81 10.24 -11.64
C PHE A 243 9.52 11.32 -12.47
N PRO A 244 9.06 11.61 -13.70
CA PRO A 244 9.80 12.46 -14.65
C PRO A 244 10.06 13.88 -14.15
N GLN A 245 9.25 14.37 -13.23
CA GLN A 245 9.44 15.67 -12.58
C GLN A 245 10.40 15.65 -11.38
N GLY A 246 11.09 14.52 -11.14
CA GLY A 246 11.99 14.31 -10.00
C GLY A 246 11.37 13.43 -8.90
N ASN A 247 12.07 13.23 -7.80
CA ASN A 247 11.59 12.40 -6.70
C ASN A 247 10.23 12.89 -6.16
N PRO A 248 9.34 11.98 -5.73
CA PRO A 248 8.01 12.35 -5.21
C PRO A 248 8.08 12.85 -3.76
N ASP A 249 8.97 13.81 -3.51
CA ASP A 249 9.22 14.42 -2.20
C ASP A 249 8.92 15.92 -2.27
N PRO A 250 7.80 16.40 -1.70
CA PRO A 250 7.41 17.79 -1.76
C PRO A 250 8.33 18.72 -0.95
N THR A 251 9.22 18.17 -0.12
CA THR A 251 10.15 18.98 0.70
C THR A 251 11.41 19.37 -0.08
N GLN A 252 11.67 18.77 -1.23
CA GLN A 252 12.83 19.13 -2.05
C GLN A 252 12.65 20.50 -2.70
N SER A 253 13.76 21.24 -2.78
CA SER A 253 13.76 22.56 -3.42
C SER A 253 13.24 22.47 -4.86
N ASN A 254 12.49 23.50 -5.28
CA ASN A 254 11.87 23.62 -6.60
C ASN A 254 10.78 22.57 -6.93
N ARG A 255 10.49 21.59 -6.05
CA ARG A 255 9.50 20.57 -6.32
C ARG A 255 8.08 21.15 -6.44
N LEU A 256 7.78 22.20 -5.72
CA LEU A 256 6.48 22.88 -5.73
C LEU A 256 6.41 24.06 -6.71
N THR A 257 7.41 24.27 -7.56
CA THR A 257 7.47 25.44 -8.45
C THR A 257 6.30 25.48 -9.43
N GLN A 258 6.01 24.36 -10.10
CA GLN A 258 4.88 24.26 -11.05
C GLN A 258 3.55 24.50 -10.33
N LEU A 259 3.34 23.89 -9.16
CA LEU A 259 2.15 24.08 -8.35
C LEU A 259 1.95 25.55 -7.99
N ALA A 260 3.01 26.21 -7.47
CA ALA A 260 2.96 27.60 -7.08
C ALA A 260 2.72 28.56 -8.26
N GLN A 261 3.20 28.22 -9.46
CA GLN A 261 2.93 28.98 -10.68
C GLN A 261 1.49 28.82 -11.17
N THR A 262 0.90 27.66 -11.00
CA THR A 262 -0.46 27.37 -11.45
C THR A 262 -1.52 28.00 -10.51
N VAL A 263 -1.21 28.20 -9.24
CA VAL A 263 -2.10 28.85 -8.24
C VAL A 263 -2.19 30.36 -8.45
N LYS A 264 -1.22 30.99 -9.12
CA LYS A 264 -1.22 32.45 -9.40
C LYS A 264 -2.15 32.84 -10.54
#